data_9b5e67c27155ea761cbde97b1e9f93d6
#
_entry.id   9b5e67c27155ea761cbde97b1e9f93d6
#
_cell.length_a   1.000
_cell.length_b   1.000
_cell.length_c   1.000
_cell.angle_alpha   90.00
_cell.angle_beta   90.00
_cell.angle_gamma   90.00
#
_symmetry.space_group_name_H-M   'P 1'
#
loop_
_entity.id
_entity.type
_entity.pdbx_description
1 polymer ?
#
loop_
_entity_poly.entity_id
_entity_poly.type
_entity_poly.pdbx_seq_one_letter_code
_entity_poly.pdbx_strand_id
1 'polypeptide(L)'
;FFQGSTDFGWLFPTPRQYTTSPTRMAKKGDILLSVRAPVGDMNIANADCCIGRGLAALNSKSRSDGFLFYVMKYFKQVFERRNAEGTTFGSMTKDDLHSLQVVCPEPGLLKRYDDIVSEYNKMIFTRSLENQDLIKLRDWLLPILMNGQVKIK
;
A
#
# COMPACT_ATOMS: atom_id res chain seq x y z
N PHE A 1 -4.36 -13.36 0.93
CA PHE A 1 -5.63 -12.65 1.01
C PHE A 1 -5.54 -11.51 2.02
N PHE A 2 -5.97 -10.31 1.66
CA PHE A 2 -5.96 -9.13 2.51
C PHE A 2 -7.39 -8.59 2.66
N GLN A 3 -7.90 -8.58 3.89
CA GLN A 3 -9.29 -8.15 4.16
C GLN A 3 -9.40 -6.62 4.32
N GLY A 4 -8.40 -5.99 4.90
CA GLY A 4 -8.35 -4.58 5.22
C GLY A 4 -6.91 -4.14 5.53
N SER A 5 -6.76 -2.94 6.11
CA SER A 5 -5.45 -2.37 6.45
C SER A 5 -4.73 -3.01 7.63
N THR A 6 -5.34 -3.97 8.31
CA THR A 6 -4.72 -4.68 9.45
C THR A 6 -3.41 -5.38 9.08
N ASP A 7 -3.28 -5.76 7.81
CA ASP A 7 -2.10 -6.43 7.28
C ASP A 7 -1.11 -5.48 6.62
N PHE A 8 -1.41 -4.17 6.62
CA PHE A 8 -0.55 -3.16 6.02
C PHE A 8 0.72 -2.97 6.84
N GLY A 9 1.85 -3.03 6.16
CA GLY A 9 3.15 -2.64 6.67
C GLY A 9 3.51 -1.21 6.28
N TRP A 10 4.80 -0.89 6.32
CA TRP A 10 5.27 0.44 5.94
C TRP A 10 4.99 0.78 4.46
N LEU A 11 5.19 -0.16 3.56
CA LEU A 11 4.94 0.00 2.12
C LEU A 11 4.20 -1.20 1.52
N PHE A 12 4.45 -2.40 2.02
CA PHE A 12 3.89 -3.65 1.53
C PHE A 12 3.09 -4.36 2.60
N PRO A 13 1.98 -5.02 2.23
CA PRO A 13 1.23 -5.84 3.16
C PRO A 13 1.99 -7.13 3.50
N THR A 14 1.76 -7.62 4.71
CA THR A 14 2.29 -8.90 5.18
C THR A 14 1.20 -9.97 5.09
N PRO A 15 1.40 -11.05 4.32
CA PRO A 15 0.39 -12.09 4.16
C PRO A 15 0.22 -12.88 5.46
N ARG A 16 -1.01 -12.94 5.99
CA ARG A 16 -1.40 -13.73 7.16
C ARG A 16 -2.47 -14.76 6.84
N GLN A 17 -3.24 -14.53 5.80
CA GLN A 17 -4.40 -15.36 5.44
C GLN A 17 -4.36 -15.74 3.97
N TYR A 18 -4.91 -16.89 3.68
CA TYR A 18 -5.06 -17.40 2.32
C TYR A 18 -6.54 -17.67 2.04
N THR A 19 -6.93 -17.63 0.78
CA THR A 19 -8.30 -17.97 0.35
C THR A 19 -8.25 -19.01 -0.75
N THR A 20 -9.19 -19.93 -0.70
CA THR A 20 -9.40 -20.94 -1.75
C THR A 20 -10.38 -20.47 -2.83
N SER A 21 -11.09 -19.36 -2.57
CA SER A 21 -12.09 -18.79 -3.49
C SER A 21 -11.80 -17.31 -3.73
N PRO A 22 -10.83 -16.96 -4.57
CA PRO A 22 -10.49 -15.57 -4.88
C PRO A 22 -11.61 -14.94 -5.70
N THR A 23 -12.15 -13.80 -5.23
CA THR A 23 -13.22 -13.07 -5.91
C THR A 23 -12.76 -11.75 -6.53
N ARG A 24 -11.79 -11.09 -5.88
CA ARG A 24 -11.25 -9.79 -6.31
C ARG A 24 -9.73 -9.83 -6.24
N MET A 25 -9.11 -9.61 -7.39
CA MET A 25 -7.66 -9.68 -7.50
C MET A 25 -7.07 -8.27 -7.63
N ALA A 26 -5.93 -8.06 -6.98
CA ALA A 26 -5.02 -6.97 -7.22
C ALA A 26 -3.73 -7.51 -7.83
N LYS A 27 -3.14 -6.80 -8.76
CA LYS A 27 -1.88 -7.16 -9.41
C LYS A 27 -0.70 -6.57 -8.65
N LYS A 28 0.45 -7.18 -8.83
CA LYS A 28 1.70 -6.61 -8.36
C LYS A 28 1.87 -5.19 -8.88
N GLY A 29 2.13 -4.24 -7.97
CA GLY A 29 2.25 -2.82 -8.28
C GLY A 29 0.99 -2.01 -8.02
N ASP A 30 -0.19 -2.63 -7.95
CA ASP A 30 -1.43 -1.91 -7.63
C ASP A 30 -1.34 -1.26 -6.24
N ILE A 31 -1.93 -0.09 -6.12
CA ILE A 31 -2.09 0.61 -4.85
C ILE A 31 -3.28 0.00 -4.12
N LEU A 32 -3.04 -0.57 -2.95
CA LEU A 32 -4.07 -1.08 -2.06
C LEU A 32 -4.53 0.05 -1.14
N LEU A 33 -5.78 0.49 -1.30
CA LEU A 33 -6.38 1.55 -0.50
C LEU A 33 -7.39 0.96 0.47
N SER A 34 -7.28 1.31 1.76
CA SER A 34 -8.31 0.98 2.73
C SER A 34 -9.54 1.87 2.54
N VAL A 35 -10.69 1.24 2.25
CA VAL A 35 -11.97 1.91 2.06
C VAL A 35 -12.89 1.80 3.28
N ARG A 36 -12.40 1.17 4.35
CA ARG A 36 -13.04 1.10 5.67
C ARG A 36 -12.10 1.60 6.74
N ALA A 37 -12.64 1.87 7.94
CA ALA A 37 -11.86 2.41 9.05
C ALA A 37 -10.63 1.56 9.39
N PRO A 38 -9.43 2.14 9.43
CA PRO A 38 -9.08 3.51 9.07
C PRO A 38 -9.08 3.73 7.55
N VAL A 39 -9.89 4.70 7.09
CA VAL A 39 -10.02 5.03 5.66
C VAL A 39 -8.80 5.79 5.19
N GLY A 40 -8.32 5.45 3.99
CA GLY A 40 -7.21 6.17 3.34
C GLY A 40 -5.83 5.58 3.61
N ASP A 41 -5.70 4.53 4.43
CA ASP A 41 -4.44 3.82 4.55
C ASP A 41 -4.09 3.12 3.25
N MET A 42 -2.81 3.13 2.90
CA MET A 42 -2.33 2.62 1.62
C MET A 42 -1.11 1.73 1.78
N ASN A 43 -1.06 0.71 0.94
CA ASN A 43 0.11 -0.10 0.67
C ASN A 43 0.22 -0.37 -0.83
N ILE A 44 1.33 -0.96 -1.26
CA ILE A 44 1.54 -1.41 -2.64
C ILE A 44 1.56 -2.93 -2.64
N ALA A 45 0.84 -3.56 -3.56
CA ALA A 45 0.87 -4.99 -3.73
C ALA A 45 2.26 -5.43 -4.24
N ASN A 46 3.02 -6.17 -3.43
CA ASN A 46 4.34 -6.70 -3.81
C ASN A 46 4.26 -7.97 -4.64
N ALA A 47 3.09 -8.60 -4.70
CA ALA A 47 2.75 -9.75 -5.53
C ALA A 47 1.25 -9.71 -5.87
N ASP A 48 0.83 -10.50 -6.87
CA ASP A 48 -0.59 -10.69 -7.16
C ASP A 48 -1.29 -11.26 -5.93
N CYS A 49 -2.40 -10.63 -5.54
CA CYS A 49 -3.08 -10.98 -4.29
C CYS A 49 -4.59 -10.82 -4.40
N CYS A 50 -5.31 -11.57 -3.57
CA CYS A 50 -6.74 -11.42 -3.41
C CYS A 50 -7.07 -10.41 -2.32
N ILE A 51 -8.01 -9.51 -2.59
CA ILE A 51 -8.44 -8.47 -1.67
C ILE A 51 -9.91 -8.60 -1.27
N GLY A 52 -10.20 -8.30 -0.02
CA GLY A 52 -11.54 -8.30 0.54
C GLY A 52 -12.28 -6.98 0.33
N ARG A 53 -13.48 -6.89 0.90
CA ARG A 53 -14.38 -5.71 0.77
C ARG A 53 -13.86 -4.44 1.46
N GLY A 54 -12.87 -4.57 2.34
CA GLY A 54 -12.25 -3.46 3.04
C GLY A 54 -11.17 -2.73 2.24
N LEU A 55 -10.79 -3.27 1.08
CA LEU A 55 -9.73 -2.73 0.22
C LEU A 55 -10.25 -2.43 -1.19
N ALA A 56 -9.66 -1.41 -1.81
CA ALA A 56 -9.71 -1.16 -3.25
C ALA A 56 -8.30 -1.28 -3.84
N ALA A 57 -8.19 -1.85 -5.04
CA ALA A 57 -6.96 -1.83 -5.82
C ALA A 57 -7.07 -0.73 -6.86
N LEU A 58 -6.07 0.15 -6.92
CA LEU A 58 -6.00 1.29 -7.80
C LEU A 58 -4.77 1.19 -8.68
N ASN A 59 -4.93 1.54 -9.94
CA ASN A 59 -3.83 1.76 -10.87
C ASN A 59 -4.14 2.96 -11.77
N SER A 60 -3.10 3.56 -12.33
CA SER A 60 -3.25 4.70 -13.21
C SER A 60 -3.53 4.25 -14.65
N LYS A 61 -4.56 4.79 -15.27
CA LYS A 61 -4.83 4.59 -16.70
C LYS A 61 -3.71 5.15 -17.60
N SER A 62 -3.01 6.18 -17.14
CA SER A 62 -1.85 6.79 -17.82
C SER A 62 -0.54 6.06 -17.54
N ARG A 63 -0.55 4.97 -16.77
CA ARG A 63 0.63 4.22 -16.32
C ARG A 63 1.57 5.03 -15.41
N SER A 64 1.09 6.11 -14.83
CA SER A 64 1.81 6.92 -13.84
C SER A 64 1.34 6.56 -12.44
N ASP A 65 1.63 5.32 -12.00
CA ASP A 65 1.20 4.82 -10.69
C ASP A 65 1.93 5.54 -9.55
N GLY A 66 3.16 5.99 -9.80
CA GLY A 66 3.91 6.83 -8.86
C GLY A 66 3.19 8.14 -8.56
N PHE A 67 2.73 8.85 -9.58
CA PHE A 67 1.94 10.07 -9.41
C PHE A 67 0.63 9.79 -8.68
N LEU A 68 -0.11 8.76 -9.09
CA LEU A 68 -1.36 8.36 -8.45
C LEU A 68 -1.15 8.06 -6.95
N PHE A 69 -0.08 7.37 -6.59
CA PHE A 69 0.24 7.05 -5.20
C PHE A 69 0.41 8.31 -4.34
N TYR A 70 1.16 9.31 -4.83
CA TYR A 70 1.37 10.55 -4.08
C TYR A 70 0.13 11.44 -4.04
N VAL A 71 -0.68 11.44 -5.09
CA VAL A 71 -2.00 12.10 -5.09
C VAL A 71 -2.90 11.49 -4.03
N MET A 72 -3.01 10.17 -3.98
CA MET A 72 -3.81 9.48 -2.97
C MET A 72 -3.28 9.69 -1.55
N LYS A 73 -1.96 9.78 -1.39
CA LYS A 73 -1.33 10.13 -0.10
C LYS A 73 -1.71 11.53 0.37
N TYR A 74 -1.85 12.48 -0.55
CA TYR A 74 -2.38 13.81 -0.23
C TYR A 74 -3.84 13.74 0.20
N PHE A 75 -4.67 12.97 -0.49
CA PHE A 75 -6.08 12.79 -0.13
C PHE A 75 -6.26 12.13 1.24
N LYS A 76 -5.35 11.29 1.68
CA LYS A 76 -5.38 10.73 3.05
C LYS A 76 -5.47 11.85 4.09
N GLN A 77 -4.70 12.92 3.96
CA GLN A 77 -4.74 14.06 4.87
C GLN A 77 -6.12 14.76 4.85
N VAL A 78 -6.76 14.82 3.68
CA VAL A 78 -8.10 15.39 3.55
C VAL A 78 -9.14 14.50 4.26
N PHE A 79 -9.03 13.18 4.13
CA PHE A 79 -9.91 12.23 4.81
C PHE A 79 -9.75 12.29 6.33
N GLU A 80 -8.51 12.36 6.81
CA GLU A 80 -8.22 12.48 8.25
C GLU A 80 -8.81 13.75 8.86
N ARG A 81 -8.73 14.89 8.17
CA ARG A 81 -9.35 16.15 8.63
C ARG A 81 -10.87 16.04 8.71
N ARG A 82 -11.52 15.49 7.70
CA ARG A 82 -12.97 15.28 7.68
C ARG A 82 -13.43 14.34 8.80
N ASN A 83 -12.65 13.29 9.10
CA ASN A 83 -12.92 12.40 10.22
C ASN A 83 -12.83 13.11 11.57
N ALA A 84 -11.86 14.03 11.74
CA ALA A 84 -11.71 14.82 12.97
C ALA A 84 -12.83 15.85 13.17
N GLU A 85 -13.45 16.35 12.09
CA GLU A 85 -14.58 17.29 12.12
C GLU A 85 -15.93 16.61 12.39
N GLY A 86 -15.95 15.31 12.71
CA GLY A 86 -17.15 14.57 13.13
C GLY A 86 -18.01 14.04 11.99
N THR A 87 -17.61 14.22 10.75
CA THR A 87 -18.20 13.53 9.60
C THR A 87 -17.59 12.12 9.53
N THR A 88 -18.26 11.16 10.16
CA THR A 88 -17.78 9.79 10.28
C THR A 88 -17.80 9.10 8.90
N PHE A 89 -16.70 9.19 8.16
CA PHE A 89 -16.49 8.30 7.03
C PHE A 89 -16.09 6.91 7.55
N GLY A 90 -17.06 6.17 8.08
CA GLY A 90 -16.85 4.78 8.48
C GLY A 90 -16.54 3.86 7.28
N SER A 91 -16.79 4.34 6.07
CA SER A 91 -16.43 3.67 4.81
C SER A 91 -16.43 4.68 3.66
N MET A 92 -15.52 4.48 2.71
CA MET A 92 -15.48 5.17 1.43
C MET A 92 -16.16 4.30 0.38
N THR A 93 -17.11 4.85 -0.35
CA THR A 93 -17.75 4.17 -1.47
C THR A 93 -16.91 4.31 -2.74
N LYS A 94 -17.23 3.50 -3.74
CA LYS A 94 -16.59 3.62 -5.05
C LYS A 94 -16.91 4.99 -5.70
N ASP A 95 -18.12 5.50 -5.49
CA ASP A 95 -18.55 6.77 -6.03
C ASP A 95 -17.84 7.95 -5.37
N ASP A 96 -17.59 7.88 -4.04
CA ASP A 96 -16.78 8.86 -3.33
C ASP A 96 -15.36 8.92 -3.92
N LEU A 97 -14.76 7.76 -4.18
CA LEU A 97 -13.43 7.68 -4.76
C LEU A 97 -13.38 8.24 -6.19
N HIS A 98 -14.41 7.96 -7.00
CA HIS A 98 -14.52 8.49 -8.37
C HIS A 98 -14.87 9.98 -8.42
N SER A 99 -15.47 10.53 -7.37
CA SER A 99 -15.79 11.96 -7.27
C SER A 99 -14.60 12.84 -6.91
N LEU A 100 -13.46 12.24 -6.52
CA LEU A 100 -12.25 12.99 -6.19
C LEU A 100 -11.73 13.73 -7.42
N GLN A 101 -11.68 15.04 -7.32
CA GLN A 101 -11.14 15.89 -8.38
C GLN A 101 -9.64 16.01 -8.22
N VAL A 102 -8.92 15.63 -9.25
CA VAL A 102 -7.46 15.69 -9.32
C VAL A 102 -7.05 16.60 -10.46
N VAL A 103 -6.14 17.52 -10.19
CA VAL A 103 -5.48 18.29 -11.25
C VAL A 103 -4.57 17.32 -12.00
N CYS A 104 -4.94 17.01 -13.25
CA CYS A 104 -4.13 16.16 -14.12
C CYS A 104 -3.12 17.04 -14.85
N PRO A 105 -1.79 16.84 -14.64
CA PRO A 105 -0.77 17.58 -15.35
C PRO A 105 -0.79 17.26 -16.86
N GLU A 106 -0.24 18.17 -17.64
CA GLU A 106 0.04 17.92 -19.06
C GLU A 106 0.91 16.66 -19.22
N PRO A 107 0.67 15.81 -20.24
CA PRO A 107 1.40 14.55 -20.42
C PRO A 107 2.93 14.71 -20.45
N GLY A 108 3.43 15.82 -20.99
CA GLY A 108 4.88 16.10 -21.00
C GLY A 108 5.46 16.34 -19.61
N LEU A 109 4.71 17.03 -18.73
CA LEU A 109 5.11 17.25 -17.34
C LEU A 109 5.03 15.96 -16.53
N LEU A 110 3.96 15.19 -16.72
CA LEU A 110 3.78 13.90 -16.06
C LEU A 110 4.91 12.92 -16.40
N LYS A 111 5.31 12.87 -17.66
CA LYS A 111 6.45 12.04 -18.09
C LYS A 111 7.76 12.46 -17.41
N ARG A 112 8.07 13.76 -17.36
CA ARG A 112 9.26 14.27 -16.67
C ARG A 112 9.25 13.93 -15.18
N TYR A 113 8.08 14.02 -14.55
CA TYR A 113 7.89 13.61 -13.17
C TYR A 113 8.20 12.11 -12.99
N ASP A 114 7.63 11.25 -13.84
CA ASP A 114 7.84 9.80 -13.78
C ASP A 114 9.31 9.43 -14.04
N ASP A 115 9.99 10.08 -14.97
CA ASP A 115 11.41 9.86 -15.26
C ASP A 115 12.29 10.11 -14.01
N ILE A 116 11.96 11.11 -13.22
CA ILE A 116 12.69 11.45 -11.98
C ILE A 116 12.29 10.53 -10.82
N VAL A 117 10.98 10.37 -10.60
CA VAL A 117 10.44 9.72 -9.40
C VAL A 117 10.53 8.20 -9.49
N SER A 118 10.51 7.63 -10.68
CA SER A 118 10.59 6.18 -10.87
C SER A 118 11.86 5.57 -10.26
N GLU A 119 13.00 6.25 -10.37
CA GLU A 119 14.26 5.76 -9.79
C GLU A 119 14.22 5.76 -8.25
N TYR A 120 13.67 6.83 -7.65
CA TYR A 120 13.47 6.87 -6.20
C TYR A 120 12.48 5.79 -5.73
N ASN A 121 11.38 5.61 -6.45
CA ASN A 121 10.40 4.58 -6.13
C ASN A 121 10.99 3.17 -6.24
N LYS A 122 11.84 2.89 -7.24
CA LYS A 122 12.56 1.62 -7.35
C LYS A 122 13.49 1.39 -6.15
N MET A 123 14.25 2.41 -5.73
CA MET A 123 15.12 2.31 -4.56
C MET A 123 14.30 2.05 -3.29
N ILE A 124 13.22 2.80 -3.07
CA ILE A 124 12.32 2.62 -1.94
C ILE A 124 11.73 1.20 -1.94
N PHE A 125 11.29 0.72 -3.11
CA PHE A 125 10.73 -0.61 -3.26
C PHE A 125 11.76 -1.69 -2.91
N THR A 126 12.97 -1.62 -3.45
CA THR A 126 14.05 -2.57 -3.19
C THR A 126 14.43 -2.59 -1.71
N ARG A 127 14.64 -1.41 -1.12
CA ARG A 127 14.99 -1.30 0.30
C ARG A 127 13.87 -1.79 1.23
N SER A 128 12.62 -1.62 0.83
CA SER A 128 11.48 -2.10 1.61
C SER A 128 11.37 -3.63 1.58
N LEU A 129 11.68 -4.27 0.45
CA LEU A 129 11.77 -5.74 0.39
C LEU A 129 12.93 -6.26 1.23
N GLU A 130 14.11 -5.64 1.12
CA GLU A 130 15.30 -5.97 1.91
C GLU A 130 15.02 -5.86 3.41
N ASN A 131 14.32 -4.79 3.84
CA ASN A 131 13.90 -4.64 5.23
C ASN A 131 12.94 -5.75 5.70
N GLN A 132 12.00 -6.18 4.85
CA GLN A 132 11.13 -7.31 5.19
C GLN A 132 11.93 -8.60 5.41
N ASP A 133 12.94 -8.86 4.60
CA ASP A 133 13.77 -10.05 4.72
C ASP A 133 14.69 -9.97 5.94
N LEU A 134 15.23 -8.80 6.26
CA LEU A 134 16.01 -8.55 7.49
C LEU A 134 15.15 -8.74 8.74
N ILE A 135 13.89 -8.31 8.74
CA ILE A 135 12.94 -8.54 9.83
C ILE A 135 12.71 -10.04 10.03
N LYS A 136 12.44 -10.78 8.95
CA LYS A 136 12.26 -12.25 9.03
C LYS A 136 13.52 -12.94 9.57
N LEU A 137 14.69 -12.53 9.10
CA LEU A 137 15.96 -13.07 9.55
C LEU A 137 16.21 -12.80 11.05
N ARG A 138 15.95 -11.58 11.50
CA ARG A 138 16.01 -11.20 12.92
C ARG A 138 15.08 -12.07 13.76
N ASP A 139 13.82 -12.19 13.36
CA ASP A 139 12.81 -12.92 14.11
C ASP A 139 13.09 -14.42 14.15
N TRP A 140 13.75 -14.95 13.13
CA TRP A 140 14.24 -16.33 13.11
C TRP A 140 15.47 -16.53 13.99
N LEU A 141 16.45 -15.61 13.95
CA LEU A 141 17.70 -15.73 14.70
C LEU A 141 17.54 -15.45 16.20
N LEU A 142 16.69 -14.50 16.57
CA LEU A 142 16.57 -14.02 17.95
C LEU A 142 16.27 -15.15 18.95
N PRO A 143 15.31 -16.06 18.74
CA PRO A 143 15.07 -17.17 19.65
C PRO A 143 16.27 -18.15 19.73
N ILE A 144 16.96 -18.37 18.63
CA ILE A 144 18.13 -19.27 18.55
C ILE A 144 19.30 -18.73 19.38
N LEU A 145 19.53 -17.41 19.29
CA LEU A 145 20.55 -16.72 20.09
C LEU A 145 20.18 -16.71 21.59
N MET A 146 18.92 -16.42 21.92
CA MET A 146 18.45 -16.41 23.31
C MET A 146 18.53 -17.77 23.97
N ASN A 147 18.33 -18.84 23.22
CA ASN A 147 18.43 -20.23 23.72
C ASN A 147 19.88 -20.76 23.73
N GLY A 148 20.87 -19.94 23.37
CA GLY A 148 22.30 -20.33 23.36
C GLY A 148 22.66 -21.38 22.29
N GLN A 149 21.80 -21.59 21.28
CA GLN A 149 22.04 -22.55 20.21
C GLN A 149 23.11 -22.07 19.21
N VAL A 150 23.34 -20.76 19.17
CA VAL A 150 24.41 -20.14 18.37
C VAL A 150 25.23 -19.23 19.27
N LYS A 151 26.55 -19.35 19.19
CA LYS A 151 27.48 -18.45 19.86
C LYS A 151 28.10 -17.52 18.84
N ILE A 152 28.01 -16.22 19.11
CA ILE A 152 28.73 -15.20 18.34
C ILE A 152 30.19 -15.26 18.80
N LYS A 153 31.09 -15.46 17.83
CA LYS A 153 32.56 -15.40 18.11
C LYS A 153 33.01 -13.96 18.07
#